data_24d23adfd74eea99665b6885c018eb0d
#
_entry.id   24d23adfd74eea99665b6885c018eb0d
#
_cell.length_a   1.000
_cell.length_b   1.000
_cell.length_c   1.000
_cell.angle_alpha   90.00
_cell.angle_beta   90.00
_cell.angle_gamma   90.00
#
_symmetry.space_group_name_H-M   'P 1'
#
loop_
_entity.id
_entity.type
_entity.pdbx_description
1 polymer ?
#
loop_
_entity_poly.entity_id
_entity_poly.type
_entity_poly.pdbx_seq_one_letter_code
_entity_poly.pdbx_strand_id
1 'polypeptide(L)'
;TLHFIEAARPSIGYGFRHGPLKIPFVMHPENFRSNGLVMWLPKRVEFLTSPAIDSYSMPWYKQLVAHEYRHAVQYNNLNRGVIKGLSYVLGQQGSTVGLLLLPIWLIEGDAVQMETQMSSFGRALQPSFTMEYRALGDAVRSRRNIDRWFCGSYRDYIPDHYELGYQICSYAWERYGENIWDKVAWYGARNPYMIFTTSIALKKFYRTDVGTLFAETFDGLNYYWNALPARRNSSRYLSAEPVESYTTYAFPLAIDAQ
;
A
#
# COMPACT_ATOMS: atom_id res chain seq x y z
N THR A 1 14.14 -18.56 -4.35
CA THR A 1 13.03 -17.89 -3.65
C THR A 1 13.08 -18.09 -2.14
N LEU A 2 13.17 -19.35 -1.64
CA LEU A 2 13.20 -19.64 -0.19
C LEU A 2 14.36 -18.96 0.54
N HIS A 3 15.58 -19.03 0.02
CA HIS A 3 16.74 -18.35 0.60
C HIS A 3 16.54 -16.82 0.69
N PHE A 4 15.89 -16.23 -0.31
CA PHE A 4 15.56 -14.79 -0.25
C PHE A 4 14.56 -14.50 0.87
N ILE A 5 13.52 -15.32 1.02
CA ILE A 5 12.52 -15.16 2.08
C ILE A 5 13.20 -15.25 3.46
N GLU A 6 14.03 -16.25 3.67
CA GLU A 6 14.73 -16.44 4.95
C GLU A 6 15.67 -15.27 5.27
N ALA A 7 16.45 -14.82 4.30
CA ALA A 7 17.36 -13.69 4.47
C ALA A 7 16.64 -12.35 4.68
N ALA A 8 15.50 -12.16 4.01
CA ALA A 8 14.74 -10.92 4.03
C ALA A 8 13.76 -10.81 5.24
N ARG A 9 13.46 -11.92 5.94
CA ARG A 9 12.50 -11.95 7.05
C ARG A 9 12.68 -10.85 8.09
N PRO A 10 13.88 -10.58 8.63
CA PRO A 10 14.06 -9.54 9.63
C PRO A 10 13.69 -8.15 9.08
N SER A 11 14.11 -7.86 7.84
CA SER A 11 13.85 -6.57 7.19
C SER A 11 12.36 -6.40 6.87
N ILE A 12 11.71 -7.43 6.30
CA ILE A 12 10.27 -7.39 5.99
C ILE A 12 9.42 -7.28 7.25
N GLY A 13 9.87 -7.83 8.37
CA GLY A 13 9.18 -7.75 9.67
C GLY A 13 9.42 -6.44 10.43
N TYR A 14 10.32 -5.60 9.94
CA TYR A 14 10.70 -4.38 10.63
C TYR A 14 9.50 -3.45 10.88
N GLY A 15 9.47 -2.80 12.04
CA GLY A 15 8.39 -1.93 12.46
C GLY A 15 7.19 -2.63 13.10
N PHE A 16 7.04 -3.95 12.97
CA PHE A 16 5.98 -4.72 13.61
C PHE A 16 6.51 -5.72 14.65
N ARG A 17 5.81 -5.79 15.77
CA ARG A 17 6.00 -6.87 16.76
C ARG A 17 5.14 -8.06 16.35
N HIS A 18 5.76 -9.12 15.91
CA HIS A 18 5.07 -10.35 15.55
C HIS A 18 5.81 -11.57 16.14
N GLY A 19 5.04 -12.61 16.46
CA GLY A 19 5.59 -13.90 16.88
C GLY A 19 6.17 -14.68 15.69
N PRO A 20 6.74 -15.86 15.94
CA PRO A 20 7.21 -16.73 14.86
C PRO A 20 6.11 -16.98 13.83
N LEU A 21 6.41 -16.72 12.58
CA LEU A 21 5.47 -16.90 11.47
C LEU A 21 5.84 -18.16 10.69
N LYS A 22 5.04 -19.20 10.87
CA LYS A 22 5.05 -20.39 10.00
C LYS A 22 3.89 -20.27 9.04
N ILE A 23 4.20 -20.15 7.75
CA ILE A 23 3.21 -19.99 6.70
C ILE A 23 3.66 -20.79 5.47
N PRO A 24 2.80 -21.67 4.92
CA PRO A 24 3.11 -22.38 3.69
C PRO A 24 3.05 -21.45 2.49
N PHE A 25 3.92 -21.72 1.52
CA PHE A 25 3.95 -21.05 0.22
C PHE A 25 3.45 -22.05 -0.85
N VAL A 26 2.45 -21.64 -1.60
CA VAL A 26 1.89 -22.40 -2.72
C VAL A 26 2.27 -21.70 -4.02
N MET A 27 2.81 -22.45 -4.96
CA MET A 27 3.25 -21.94 -6.25
C MET A 27 2.33 -22.47 -7.35
N HIS A 28 1.83 -21.58 -8.19
CA HIS A 28 0.96 -21.90 -9.32
C HIS A 28 1.69 -21.60 -10.65
N PRO A 29 2.48 -22.55 -11.17
CA PRO A 29 3.22 -22.35 -12.42
C PRO A 29 2.35 -22.42 -13.67
N GLU A 30 1.17 -22.99 -13.57
CA GLU A 30 0.20 -23.19 -14.65
C GLU A 30 -0.58 -21.92 -15.01
N ASN A 31 -0.48 -20.89 -14.23
CA ASN A 31 -1.22 -19.64 -14.45
C ASN A 31 -0.43 -18.68 -15.33
N PHE A 32 -1.11 -17.97 -16.22
CA PHE A 32 -0.50 -16.97 -17.11
C PHE A 32 -0.43 -15.56 -16.50
N ARG A 33 -0.97 -15.36 -15.29
CA ARG A 33 -0.91 -14.10 -14.57
C ARG A 33 0.26 -14.08 -13.61
N SER A 34 0.86 -12.91 -13.43
CA SER A 34 1.77 -12.62 -12.33
C SER A 34 0.97 -12.00 -11.19
N ASN A 35 0.92 -12.66 -10.06
CA ASN A 35 0.27 -12.13 -8.87
C ASN A 35 0.71 -12.89 -7.62
N GLY A 36 0.49 -12.29 -6.45
CA GLY A 36 0.58 -12.94 -5.16
C GLY A 36 -0.65 -12.64 -4.33
N LEU A 37 -0.90 -13.48 -3.36
CA LEU A 37 -1.94 -13.21 -2.37
C LEU A 37 -1.64 -13.93 -1.05
N VAL A 38 -2.03 -13.30 0.04
CA VAL A 38 -1.99 -13.90 1.36
C VAL A 38 -3.40 -14.26 1.80
N MET A 39 -3.63 -15.55 1.94
CA MET A 39 -4.86 -16.06 2.54
C MET A 39 -4.63 -16.33 4.02
N TRP A 40 -5.58 -15.91 4.85
CA TRP A 40 -5.50 -16.17 6.29
C TRP A 40 -6.43 -17.29 6.76
N LEU A 41 -7.33 -17.75 5.87
CA LEU A 41 -8.25 -18.85 6.12
C LEU A 41 -8.39 -19.75 4.88
N PRO A 42 -7.71 -20.90 4.80
CA PRO A 42 -6.57 -21.32 5.62
C PRO A 42 -5.32 -20.49 5.34
N LYS A 43 -4.48 -20.35 6.35
CA LYS A 43 -3.29 -19.51 6.32
C LYS A 43 -2.26 -20.04 5.32
N ARG A 44 -1.97 -19.24 4.27
CA ARG A 44 -0.97 -19.52 3.24
C ARG A 44 -0.63 -18.27 2.43
N VAL A 45 0.49 -18.32 1.74
CA VAL A 45 0.85 -17.37 0.67
C VAL A 45 0.79 -18.11 -0.65
N GLU A 46 0.14 -17.54 -1.63
CA GLU A 46 0.05 -18.09 -2.98
C GLU A 46 0.76 -17.18 -3.98
N PHE A 47 1.51 -17.78 -4.89
CA PHE A 47 2.17 -17.08 -5.99
C PHE A 47 1.75 -17.66 -7.32
N LEU A 48 1.23 -16.80 -8.19
CA LEU A 48 1.06 -17.05 -9.62
C LEU A 48 2.40 -16.70 -10.27
N THR A 49 3.13 -17.71 -10.73
CA THR A 49 4.57 -17.58 -10.98
C THR A 49 4.96 -17.15 -12.38
N SER A 50 4.01 -16.76 -13.23
CA SER A 50 4.33 -16.10 -14.50
C SER A 50 4.98 -14.75 -14.27
N PRO A 51 6.02 -14.38 -15.04
CA PRO A 51 6.63 -13.06 -14.93
C PRO A 51 5.62 -11.95 -15.23
N ALA A 52 5.73 -10.82 -14.52
CA ALA A 52 4.94 -9.64 -14.82
C ALA A 52 5.35 -9.06 -16.19
N ILE A 53 4.36 -8.56 -16.92
CA ILE A 53 4.59 -7.88 -18.22
C ILE A 53 5.28 -6.55 -17.95
N ASP A 54 4.77 -5.79 -16.98
CA ASP A 54 5.37 -4.54 -16.52
C ASP A 54 6.30 -4.85 -15.35
N SER A 55 7.58 -5.01 -15.64
CA SER A 55 8.57 -5.29 -14.61
C SER A 55 9.42 -4.07 -14.28
N TYR A 56 9.71 -3.92 -13.02
CA TYR A 56 10.68 -2.95 -12.52
C TYR A 56 12.10 -3.51 -12.67
N SER A 57 13.12 -2.68 -12.44
CA SER A 57 14.53 -3.12 -12.46
C SER A 57 14.90 -4.13 -11.34
N MET A 58 13.97 -4.46 -10.50
CA MET A 58 14.06 -5.50 -9.48
C MET A 58 13.46 -6.81 -10.03
N PRO A 59 14.07 -7.97 -9.76
CA PRO A 59 13.43 -9.24 -10.12
C PRO A 59 12.04 -9.36 -9.54
N TRP A 60 11.03 -9.51 -10.40
CA TRP A 60 9.60 -9.46 -10.04
C TRP A 60 9.23 -10.38 -8.85
N TYR A 61 9.83 -11.57 -8.77
CA TYR A 61 9.55 -12.51 -7.68
C TYR A 61 10.07 -12.03 -6.33
N LYS A 62 11.15 -11.23 -6.28
CA LYS A 62 11.67 -10.65 -5.03
C LYS A 62 10.73 -9.56 -4.52
N GLN A 63 10.26 -8.71 -5.41
CA GLN A 63 9.26 -7.70 -5.10
C GLN A 63 7.98 -8.34 -4.58
N LEU A 64 7.45 -9.31 -5.32
CA LEU A 64 6.24 -10.02 -4.95
C LEU A 64 6.37 -10.70 -3.58
N VAL A 65 7.49 -11.38 -3.34
CA VAL A 65 7.77 -12.00 -2.04
C VAL A 65 7.83 -10.96 -0.91
N ALA A 66 8.51 -9.84 -1.12
CA ALA A 66 8.61 -8.80 -0.09
C ALA A 66 7.22 -8.24 0.25
N HIS A 67 6.40 -7.98 -0.75
CA HIS A 67 5.04 -7.48 -0.62
C HIS A 67 4.15 -8.47 0.13
N GLU A 68 4.00 -9.69 -0.39
CA GLU A 68 3.09 -10.68 0.19
C GLU A 68 3.54 -11.14 1.60
N TYR A 69 4.84 -11.30 1.81
CA TYR A 69 5.31 -11.65 3.15
C TYR A 69 5.07 -10.51 4.15
N ARG A 70 5.09 -9.24 3.71
CA ARG A 70 4.70 -8.11 4.55
C ARG A 70 3.25 -8.23 5.01
N HIS A 71 2.32 -8.62 4.15
CA HIS A 71 0.93 -8.90 4.53
C HIS A 71 0.84 -10.03 5.56
N ALA A 72 1.63 -11.08 5.38
CA ALA A 72 1.66 -12.17 6.36
C ALA A 72 2.16 -11.68 7.74
N VAL A 73 3.12 -10.75 7.77
CA VAL A 73 3.58 -10.11 9.02
C VAL A 73 2.50 -9.23 9.64
N GLN A 74 1.82 -8.39 8.84
CA GLN A 74 0.72 -7.53 9.28
C GLN A 74 -0.39 -8.37 9.93
N TYR A 75 -0.82 -9.43 9.27
CA TYR A 75 -1.89 -10.31 9.76
C TYR A 75 -1.47 -11.08 11.01
N ASN A 76 -0.24 -11.55 11.07
CA ASN A 76 0.29 -12.20 12.27
C ASN A 76 0.39 -11.21 13.45
N ASN A 77 0.70 -9.95 13.17
CA ASN A 77 0.75 -8.88 14.15
C ASN A 77 -0.63 -8.61 14.77
N LEU A 78 -1.71 -8.71 14.01
CA LEU A 78 -3.08 -8.55 14.50
C LEU A 78 -3.53 -9.69 15.43
N ASN A 79 -2.85 -10.84 15.43
CA ASN A 79 -3.20 -11.96 16.29
C ASN A 79 -2.73 -11.76 17.72
N ARG A 80 -3.27 -10.74 18.39
CA ARG A 80 -3.00 -10.38 19.80
C ARG A 80 -4.25 -9.78 20.45
N GLY A 81 -4.19 -9.54 21.75
CA GLY A 81 -5.32 -8.98 22.51
C GLY A 81 -6.59 -9.81 22.40
N VAL A 82 -7.72 -9.15 22.14
CA VAL A 82 -9.03 -9.80 22.01
C VAL A 82 -9.08 -10.71 20.78
N ILE A 83 -8.45 -10.30 19.65
CA ILE A 83 -8.36 -11.13 18.44
C ILE A 83 -7.67 -12.45 18.72
N LYS A 84 -6.59 -12.45 19.50
CA LYS A 84 -5.95 -13.69 19.93
C LYS A 84 -6.86 -14.53 20.82
N GLY A 85 -7.61 -13.91 21.73
CA GLY A 85 -8.62 -14.60 22.52
C GLY A 85 -9.67 -15.29 21.65
N LEU A 86 -10.19 -14.57 20.64
CA LEU A 86 -11.13 -15.16 19.68
C LEU A 86 -10.53 -16.32 18.90
N SER A 87 -9.24 -16.26 18.57
CA SER A 87 -8.56 -17.36 17.86
C SER A 87 -8.46 -18.65 18.65
N TYR A 88 -8.46 -18.60 19.96
CA TYR A 88 -8.51 -19.81 20.81
C TYR A 88 -9.88 -20.50 20.79
N VAL A 89 -10.95 -19.73 20.58
CA VAL A 89 -12.35 -20.26 20.55
C VAL A 89 -12.76 -20.63 19.14
N LEU A 90 -12.45 -19.80 18.16
CA LEU A 90 -12.90 -19.90 16.78
C LEU A 90 -11.79 -20.33 15.80
N GLY A 91 -10.60 -20.68 16.30
CA GLY A 91 -9.46 -21.03 15.45
C GLY A 91 -9.05 -19.87 14.51
N GLN A 92 -8.65 -20.21 13.28
CA GLN A 92 -8.25 -19.21 12.29
C GLN A 92 -9.35 -18.21 11.93
N GLN A 93 -10.62 -18.57 12.05
CA GLN A 93 -11.76 -17.68 11.81
C GLN A 93 -11.72 -16.49 12.76
N GLY A 94 -11.42 -16.72 14.04
CA GLY A 94 -11.28 -15.65 15.03
C GLY A 94 -10.18 -14.65 14.68
N SER A 95 -9.04 -15.13 14.19
CA SER A 95 -7.93 -14.25 13.76
C SER A 95 -8.24 -13.48 12.48
N THR A 96 -9.11 -14.03 11.59
CA THR A 96 -9.54 -13.34 10.36
C THR A 96 -10.33 -12.06 10.64
N VAL A 97 -11.04 -11.98 11.75
CA VAL A 97 -11.72 -10.74 12.17
C VAL A 97 -10.73 -9.57 12.29
N GLY A 98 -9.48 -9.84 12.66
CA GLY A 98 -8.44 -8.83 12.74
C GLY A 98 -8.19 -8.10 11.40
N LEU A 99 -8.40 -8.77 10.26
CA LEU A 99 -8.16 -8.19 8.94
C LEU A 99 -9.10 -7.02 8.63
N LEU A 100 -10.26 -6.99 9.26
CA LEU A 100 -11.25 -5.91 9.09
C LEU A 100 -10.91 -4.64 9.89
N LEU A 101 -9.88 -4.70 10.75
CA LEU A 101 -9.53 -3.59 11.65
C LEU A 101 -8.60 -2.55 11.01
N LEU A 102 -7.93 -2.90 9.93
CA LEU A 102 -7.04 -2.01 9.21
C LEU A 102 -7.62 -1.71 7.83
N PRO A 103 -7.61 -0.45 7.41
CA PRO A 103 -8.08 -0.08 6.07
C PRO A 103 -7.11 -0.56 4.99
N ILE A 104 -7.64 -0.87 3.81
CA ILE A 104 -6.88 -1.42 2.67
C ILE A 104 -5.68 -0.54 2.28
N TRP A 105 -5.87 0.78 2.26
CA TRP A 105 -4.80 1.72 1.91
C TRP A 105 -3.58 1.61 2.85
N LEU A 106 -3.81 1.28 4.13
CA LEU A 106 -2.74 1.11 5.11
C LEU A 106 -2.03 -0.23 4.91
N ILE A 107 -2.79 -1.30 4.69
CA ILE A 107 -2.25 -2.64 4.47
C ILE A 107 -1.36 -2.64 3.22
N GLU A 108 -1.89 -2.13 2.11
CA GLU A 108 -1.18 -2.09 0.84
C GLU A 108 -0.05 -1.04 0.82
N GLY A 109 -0.31 0.14 1.38
CA GLY A 109 0.69 1.21 1.43
C GLY A 109 1.93 0.85 2.24
N ASP A 110 1.76 0.20 3.38
CA ASP A 110 2.87 -0.30 4.20
C ASP A 110 3.64 -1.43 3.49
N ALA A 111 2.95 -2.28 2.72
CA ALA A 111 3.60 -3.32 1.92
C ALA A 111 4.42 -2.71 0.78
N VAL A 112 3.89 -1.73 0.06
CA VAL A 112 4.63 -0.98 -0.98
C VAL A 112 5.81 -0.23 -0.38
N GLN A 113 5.67 0.36 0.79
CA GLN A 113 6.77 1.01 1.49
C GLN A 113 7.90 0.02 1.78
N MET A 114 7.57 -1.17 2.29
CA MET A 114 8.57 -2.19 2.62
C MET A 114 9.27 -2.72 1.37
N GLU A 115 8.53 -3.08 0.30
CA GLU A 115 9.14 -3.53 -0.95
C GLU A 115 10.05 -2.47 -1.57
N THR A 116 9.66 -1.19 -1.45
CA THR A 116 10.44 -0.06 -1.96
C THR A 116 11.74 0.13 -1.18
N GLN A 117 11.70 0.04 0.14
CA GLN A 117 12.89 0.18 0.99
C GLN A 117 13.89 -0.97 0.83
N MET A 118 13.42 -2.15 0.45
CA MET A 118 14.27 -3.32 0.22
C MET A 118 14.98 -3.32 -1.13
N SER A 119 14.78 -2.30 -1.95
CA SER A 119 15.36 -2.21 -3.29
C SER A 119 15.70 -0.77 -3.65
N SER A 120 16.78 -0.57 -4.39
CA SER A 120 17.08 0.73 -5.01
C SER A 120 16.15 1.07 -6.19
N PHE A 121 15.25 0.16 -6.56
CA PHE A 121 14.36 0.26 -7.73
C PHE A 121 12.92 -0.12 -7.40
N GLY A 122 12.51 0.03 -6.14
CA GLY A 122 11.16 -0.29 -5.72
C GLY A 122 10.09 0.52 -6.45
N ARG A 123 8.85 0.02 -6.43
CA ARG A 123 7.70 0.57 -7.17
C ARG A 123 7.52 2.07 -6.93
N ALA A 124 7.63 2.52 -5.70
CA ALA A 124 7.40 3.91 -5.35
C ALA A 124 8.53 4.87 -5.75
N LEU A 125 9.68 4.34 -6.18
CA LEU A 125 10.76 5.14 -6.78
C LEU A 125 10.54 5.41 -8.27
N GLN A 126 9.53 4.79 -8.88
CA GLN A 126 9.20 5.01 -10.29
C GLN A 126 8.40 6.32 -10.44
N PRO A 127 8.78 7.20 -11.38
CA PRO A 127 8.05 8.45 -11.60
C PRO A 127 6.57 8.24 -11.94
N SER A 128 6.22 7.14 -12.62
CA SER A 128 4.85 6.76 -12.95
C SER A 128 3.99 6.50 -11.72
N PHE A 129 4.56 5.97 -10.64
CA PHE A 129 3.83 5.62 -9.43
C PHE A 129 3.23 6.82 -8.69
N THR A 130 3.85 8.00 -8.78
CA THR A 130 3.34 9.21 -8.14
C THR A 130 2.70 10.20 -9.11
N MET A 131 2.72 9.88 -10.40
CA MET A 131 2.35 10.79 -11.48
C MET A 131 0.89 11.25 -11.39
N GLU A 132 -0.01 10.34 -11.07
CA GLU A 132 -1.45 10.63 -11.02
C GLU A 132 -1.78 11.58 -9.87
N TYR A 133 -1.29 11.32 -8.67
CA TYR A 133 -1.47 12.22 -7.52
C TYR A 133 -0.82 13.58 -7.75
N ARG A 134 0.34 13.59 -8.40
CA ARG A 134 1.00 14.84 -8.78
C ARG A 134 0.21 15.63 -9.82
N ALA A 135 -0.40 14.96 -10.79
CA ALA A 135 -1.24 15.61 -11.81
C ALA A 135 -2.52 16.21 -11.22
N LEU A 136 -3.08 15.57 -10.18
CA LEU A 136 -4.26 16.07 -9.47
C LEU A 136 -3.93 17.27 -8.55
N GLY A 137 -2.69 17.40 -8.11
CA GLY A 137 -2.18 18.55 -7.41
C GLY A 137 -3.08 19.04 -6.26
N ASP A 138 -3.53 20.30 -6.33
CA ASP A 138 -4.34 20.94 -5.30
C ASP A 138 -5.72 20.27 -5.08
N ALA A 139 -6.24 19.51 -6.05
CA ALA A 139 -7.51 18.79 -5.88
C ALA A 139 -7.43 17.76 -4.75
N VAL A 140 -6.24 17.20 -4.47
CA VAL A 140 -6.03 16.23 -3.39
C VAL A 140 -6.00 16.92 -2.01
N ARG A 141 -5.61 18.19 -1.92
CA ARG A 141 -5.45 18.92 -0.65
C ARG A 141 -6.77 19.21 0.08
N SER A 142 -7.89 19.18 -0.64
CA SER A 142 -9.18 19.49 -0.02
C SER A 142 -9.57 18.43 1.00
N ARG A 143 -9.70 18.85 2.27
CA ARG A 143 -10.24 17.98 3.34
C ARG A 143 -11.73 17.66 3.16
N ARG A 144 -12.43 18.36 2.25
CA ARG A 144 -13.82 18.05 1.93
C ARG A 144 -13.87 16.75 1.14
N ASN A 145 -14.73 15.85 1.55
CA ASN A 145 -14.93 14.56 0.90
C ASN A 145 -13.66 13.69 0.84
N ILE A 146 -12.87 13.68 1.93
CA ILE A 146 -11.67 12.86 2.06
C ILE A 146 -11.97 11.38 1.82
N ASP A 147 -13.16 10.92 2.15
CA ASP A 147 -13.58 9.51 2.00
C ASP A 147 -13.48 9.02 0.55
N ARG A 148 -13.65 9.90 -0.44
CA ARG A 148 -13.50 9.53 -1.85
C ARG A 148 -12.10 9.04 -2.19
N TRP A 149 -11.07 9.58 -1.54
CA TRP A 149 -9.68 9.17 -1.75
C TRP A 149 -9.39 7.78 -1.19
N PHE A 150 -10.08 7.41 -0.13
CA PHE A 150 -9.93 6.11 0.53
C PHE A 150 -10.88 5.03 0.00
N CYS A 151 -12.05 5.42 -0.47
CA CYS A 151 -13.11 4.48 -0.87
C CYS A 151 -13.37 4.47 -2.38
N GLY A 152 -12.72 5.35 -3.15
CA GLY A 152 -13.02 5.57 -4.55
C GLY A 152 -14.25 6.47 -4.77
N SER A 153 -14.53 6.79 -6.03
CA SER A 153 -15.66 7.62 -6.45
C SER A 153 -16.22 7.12 -7.77
N TYR A 154 -17.55 7.13 -7.90
CA TYR A 154 -18.22 6.86 -9.18
C TYR A 154 -18.26 8.11 -10.10
N ARG A 155 -17.99 9.28 -9.53
CA ARG A 155 -18.06 10.56 -10.24
C ARG A 155 -16.70 11.08 -10.64
N ASP A 156 -15.74 10.97 -9.74
CA ASP A 156 -14.42 11.59 -9.88
C ASP A 156 -13.38 10.48 -10.11
N TYR A 157 -12.37 10.75 -10.93
CA TYR A 157 -11.20 9.87 -11.03
C TYR A 157 -10.42 9.91 -9.74
N ILE A 158 -10.17 8.74 -9.17
CA ILE A 158 -9.36 8.55 -7.97
C ILE A 158 -8.25 7.55 -8.29
N PRO A 159 -6.98 7.93 -8.12
CA PRO A 159 -5.86 7.00 -8.29
C PRO A 159 -5.91 5.84 -7.30
N ASP A 160 -5.06 4.85 -7.54
CA ASP A 160 -5.03 3.61 -6.78
C ASP A 160 -4.71 3.85 -5.30
N HIS A 161 -5.29 3.01 -4.45
CA HIS A 161 -5.05 2.98 -3.01
C HIS A 161 -3.63 2.52 -2.63
N TYR A 162 -2.89 1.85 -3.51
CA TYR A 162 -1.47 1.51 -3.32
C TYR A 162 -0.61 2.76 -3.25
N GLU A 163 -0.82 3.68 -4.21
CA GLU A 163 -0.10 4.96 -4.25
C GLU A 163 -0.46 5.84 -3.08
N LEU A 164 -1.76 5.98 -2.80
CA LEU A 164 -2.28 6.72 -1.66
C LEU A 164 -1.67 6.21 -0.36
N GLY A 165 -1.77 4.91 -0.15
CA GLY A 165 -1.29 4.25 1.06
C GLY A 165 0.20 4.41 1.26
N TYR A 166 0.99 4.24 0.20
CA TYR A 166 2.43 4.46 0.26
C TYR A 166 2.79 5.87 0.73
N GLN A 167 2.18 6.90 0.13
CA GLN A 167 2.49 8.29 0.49
C GLN A 167 2.18 8.56 1.97
N ILE A 168 1.03 8.11 2.45
CA ILE A 168 0.63 8.29 3.85
C ILE A 168 1.50 7.47 4.79
N CYS A 169 1.79 6.22 4.46
CA CYS A 169 2.60 5.34 5.30
C CYS A 169 4.05 5.83 5.42
N SER A 170 4.63 6.29 4.32
CA SER A 170 6.00 6.82 4.30
C SER A 170 6.10 8.11 5.11
N TYR A 171 5.16 9.05 4.93
CA TYR A 171 5.10 10.25 5.74
C TYR A 171 4.93 9.94 7.24
N ALA A 172 4.04 9.01 7.55
CA ALA A 172 3.79 8.62 8.94
C ALA A 172 5.03 7.99 9.61
N TRP A 173 5.79 7.18 8.88
CA TRP A 173 7.04 6.61 9.36
C TRP A 173 8.09 7.68 9.66
N GLU A 174 8.28 8.59 8.70
CA GLU A 174 9.22 9.70 8.87
C GLU A 174 8.85 10.60 10.05
N ARG A 175 7.57 10.91 10.18
CA ARG A 175 7.06 11.87 11.17
C ARG A 175 6.92 11.31 12.58
N TYR A 176 6.51 10.04 12.71
CA TYR A 176 6.12 9.41 13.98
C TYR A 176 6.92 8.16 14.34
N GLY A 177 7.79 7.72 13.44
CA GLY A 177 8.65 6.55 13.61
C GLY A 177 8.04 5.25 13.10
N GLU A 178 8.90 4.30 12.83
CA GLU A 178 8.60 3.05 12.14
C GLU A 178 7.63 2.11 12.87
N ASN A 179 7.40 2.32 14.15
CA ASN A 179 6.48 1.50 14.95
C ASN A 179 5.04 2.04 14.98
N ILE A 180 4.72 3.08 14.20
CA ILE A 180 3.40 3.71 14.21
C ILE A 180 2.29 2.68 13.91
N TRP A 181 2.47 1.88 12.87
CA TRP A 181 1.44 0.91 12.44
C TRP A 181 1.35 -0.29 13.38
N ASP A 182 2.44 -0.68 14.05
CA ASP A 182 2.39 -1.68 15.13
C ASP A 182 1.47 -1.24 16.27
N LYS A 183 1.57 0.02 16.69
CA LYS A 183 0.73 0.57 17.77
C LYS A 183 -0.74 0.71 17.34
N VAL A 184 -0.99 1.10 16.09
CA VAL A 184 -2.34 1.17 15.52
C VAL A 184 -2.96 -0.22 15.46
N ALA A 185 -2.27 -1.20 14.92
CA ALA A 185 -2.73 -2.58 14.84
C ALA A 185 -2.94 -3.20 16.23
N TRP A 186 -2.03 -2.92 17.17
CA TRP A 186 -2.16 -3.36 18.56
C TRP A 186 -3.44 -2.82 19.21
N TYR A 187 -3.75 -1.55 18.98
CA TYR A 187 -4.95 -0.94 19.53
C TYR A 187 -6.22 -1.57 18.93
N GLY A 188 -6.27 -1.74 17.60
CA GLY A 188 -7.36 -2.41 16.91
C GLY A 188 -7.59 -3.83 17.43
N ALA A 189 -6.53 -4.64 17.54
CA ALA A 189 -6.61 -6.03 18.01
C ALA A 189 -7.12 -6.16 19.46
N ARG A 190 -6.99 -5.13 20.27
CA ARG A 190 -7.55 -5.08 21.64
C ARG A 190 -8.98 -4.55 21.72
N ASN A 191 -9.39 -3.79 20.71
CA ASN A 191 -10.70 -3.11 20.68
C ASN A 191 -11.44 -3.38 19.37
N PRO A 192 -11.64 -4.66 18.98
CA PRO A 192 -12.20 -5.01 17.66
C PRO A 192 -13.67 -4.63 17.48
N TYR A 193 -14.31 -4.21 18.54
CA TYR A 193 -15.71 -3.72 18.56
C TYR A 193 -15.84 -2.23 18.21
N MET A 194 -14.71 -1.52 18.10
CA MET A 194 -14.72 -0.09 17.78
C MET A 194 -14.65 0.12 16.27
N ILE A 195 -15.46 1.06 15.79
CA ILE A 195 -15.38 1.58 14.42
C ILE A 195 -14.28 2.66 14.36
N PHE A 196 -13.62 2.82 13.22
CA PHE A 196 -12.53 3.81 13.02
C PHE A 196 -11.33 3.65 13.95
N THR A 197 -10.97 2.41 14.28
CA THR A 197 -9.88 2.08 15.21
C THR A 197 -8.56 2.76 14.84
N THR A 198 -8.26 2.90 13.54
CA THR A 198 -7.04 3.57 13.03
C THR A 198 -6.98 5.04 13.48
N SER A 199 -8.04 5.84 13.24
CA SER A 199 -8.08 7.24 13.66
C SER A 199 -8.05 7.39 15.19
N ILE A 200 -8.73 6.51 15.92
CA ILE A 200 -8.75 6.55 17.38
C ILE A 200 -7.37 6.22 17.95
N ALA A 201 -6.69 5.22 17.41
CA ALA A 201 -5.34 4.87 17.80
C ALA A 201 -4.34 6.00 17.51
N LEU A 202 -4.42 6.61 16.34
CA LEU A 202 -3.59 7.76 15.95
C LEU A 202 -3.81 8.94 16.91
N LYS A 203 -5.06 9.27 17.26
CA LYS A 203 -5.36 10.32 18.24
C LYS A 203 -4.76 10.01 19.60
N LYS A 204 -4.91 8.77 20.05
CA LYS A 204 -4.44 8.33 21.38
C LYS A 204 -2.93 8.37 21.52
N PHE A 205 -2.18 7.91 20.52
CA PHE A 205 -0.73 7.72 20.63
C PHE A 205 0.08 8.85 20.02
N TYR A 206 -0.47 9.55 19.03
CA TYR A 206 0.27 10.51 18.20
C TYR A 206 -0.39 11.87 18.09
N ARG A 207 -1.57 12.07 18.70
CA ARG A 207 -2.35 13.32 18.68
C ARG A 207 -2.70 13.78 17.25
N THR A 208 -2.83 12.82 16.32
CA THR A 208 -3.25 13.04 14.94
C THR A 208 -4.38 12.08 14.59
N ASP A 209 -4.97 12.24 13.41
CA ASP A 209 -5.96 11.30 12.86
C ASP A 209 -5.72 11.08 11.37
N VAL A 210 -6.46 10.16 10.75
CA VAL A 210 -6.30 9.83 9.32
C VAL A 210 -6.48 11.05 8.43
N GLY A 211 -7.44 11.93 8.75
CA GLY A 211 -7.70 13.15 7.96
C GLY A 211 -6.58 14.18 8.07
N THR A 212 -6.04 14.35 9.26
CA THR A 212 -4.88 15.23 9.49
C THR A 212 -3.64 14.68 8.81
N LEU A 213 -3.39 13.38 8.98
CA LEU A 213 -2.25 12.69 8.36
C LEU A 213 -2.29 12.79 6.83
N PHE A 214 -3.47 12.59 6.23
CA PHE A 214 -3.69 12.78 4.80
C PHE A 214 -3.34 14.21 4.35
N ALA A 215 -3.88 15.20 5.05
CA ALA A 215 -3.66 16.61 4.69
C ALA A 215 -2.18 16.98 4.78
N GLU A 216 -1.50 16.62 5.88
CA GLU A 216 -0.08 16.90 6.08
C GLU A 216 0.79 16.23 5.02
N THR A 217 0.46 14.97 4.65
CA THR A 217 1.16 14.24 3.60
C THR A 217 1.08 14.97 2.26
N PHE A 218 -0.12 15.33 1.83
CA PHE A 218 -0.30 15.96 0.51
C PHE A 218 0.07 17.43 0.48
N ASP A 219 0.01 18.15 1.60
CA ASP A 219 0.56 19.50 1.70
C ASP A 219 2.10 19.47 1.52
N GLY A 220 2.78 18.54 2.17
CA GLY A 220 4.22 18.35 2.01
C GLY A 220 4.61 17.93 0.59
N LEU A 221 3.90 16.97 0.00
CA LEU A 221 4.15 16.54 -1.37
C LEU A 221 3.92 17.63 -2.40
N ASN A 222 2.83 18.39 -2.29
CA ASN A 222 2.56 19.51 -3.19
C ASN A 222 3.60 20.63 -3.05
N TYR A 223 4.05 20.93 -1.84
CA TYR A 223 5.16 21.85 -1.63
C TYR A 223 6.42 21.39 -2.36
N TYR A 224 6.78 20.10 -2.20
CA TYR A 224 7.94 19.51 -2.88
C TYR A 224 7.78 19.52 -4.41
N TRP A 225 6.63 19.09 -4.93
CA TRP A 225 6.39 19.02 -6.37
C TRP A 225 6.39 20.41 -7.03
N ASN A 226 5.87 21.42 -6.36
CA ASN A 226 5.87 22.80 -6.84
C ASN A 226 7.26 23.45 -6.80
N ALA A 227 8.15 22.98 -5.92
CA ALA A 227 9.54 23.44 -5.86
C ALA A 227 10.43 22.81 -6.95
N LEU A 228 9.97 21.74 -7.61
CA LEU A 228 10.72 21.11 -8.69
C LEU A 228 10.79 22.07 -9.90
N PRO A 229 11.94 22.10 -10.62
CA PRO A 229 12.07 22.94 -11.81
C PRO A 229 10.97 22.64 -12.82
N ALA A 230 10.35 23.67 -13.35
CA ALA A 230 9.37 23.53 -14.43
C ALA A 230 10.02 22.81 -15.61
N ARG A 231 9.44 21.69 -16.02
CA ARG A 231 9.94 20.94 -17.16
C ARG A 231 9.72 21.79 -18.41
N ARG A 232 10.76 22.07 -19.17
CA ARG A 232 10.59 22.67 -20.50
C ARG A 232 9.84 21.67 -21.37
N ASN A 233 8.64 22.04 -21.79
CA ASN A 233 7.90 21.26 -22.78
C ASN A 233 8.67 21.34 -24.10
N SER A 234 9.37 20.28 -24.45
CA SER A 234 10.07 20.16 -25.72
C SER A 234 9.19 19.60 -26.85
N SER A 235 7.97 19.17 -26.53
CA SER A 235 7.08 18.50 -27.45
C SER A 235 5.70 19.16 -27.46
N ARG A 236 5.12 19.24 -28.65
CA ARG A 236 3.72 19.64 -28.83
C ARG A 236 2.85 18.43 -28.52
N TYR A 237 2.00 18.54 -27.50
CA TYR A 237 1.01 17.50 -27.23
C TYR A 237 -0.20 17.67 -28.12
N LEU A 238 -0.59 16.61 -28.81
CA LEU A 238 -1.90 16.49 -29.38
C LEU A 238 -2.78 15.78 -28.36
N SER A 239 -3.68 16.53 -27.73
CA SER A 239 -4.71 15.93 -26.88
C SER A 239 -5.97 15.74 -27.73
N ALA A 240 -6.59 14.57 -27.58
CA ALA A 240 -7.96 14.42 -28.10
C ALA A 240 -8.89 15.36 -27.32
N GLU A 241 -9.95 15.78 -27.96
CA GLU A 241 -10.99 16.58 -27.32
C GLU A 241 -11.52 15.86 -26.07
N PRO A 242 -11.73 16.57 -24.95
CA PRO A 242 -12.30 15.97 -23.77
C PRO A 242 -13.70 15.44 -24.09
N VAL A 243 -13.89 14.16 -23.89
CA VAL A 243 -15.22 13.51 -23.95
C VAL A 243 -15.80 13.45 -22.53
N GLU A 244 -17.12 13.42 -22.43
CA GLU A 244 -17.84 13.37 -21.15
C GLU A 244 -17.61 12.06 -20.34
N SER A 245 -16.67 11.23 -20.77
CA SER A 245 -16.31 9.95 -20.16
C SER A 245 -14.81 9.87 -19.91
N TYR A 246 -14.40 8.96 -18.99
CA TYR A 246 -12.98 8.68 -18.77
C TYR A 246 -12.30 8.20 -20.04
N THR A 247 -11.21 8.87 -20.41
CA THR A 247 -10.37 8.47 -21.54
C THR A 247 -9.00 8.08 -21.02
N THR A 248 -8.62 6.85 -21.28
CA THR A 248 -7.27 6.34 -20.96
C THR A 248 -6.46 6.35 -22.24
N TYR A 249 -5.31 7.04 -22.21
CA TYR A 249 -4.32 7.01 -23.27
C TYR A 249 -3.21 6.06 -22.87
N ALA A 250 -3.03 4.98 -23.64
CA ALA A 250 -2.01 3.99 -23.39
C ALA A 250 -1.16 3.78 -24.66
N PHE A 251 0.12 3.51 -24.47
CA PHE A 251 1.05 3.15 -25.53
C PHE A 251 1.09 4.16 -26.68
N PRO A 252 1.55 5.41 -26.44
CA PRO A 252 1.69 6.39 -27.52
C PRO A 252 2.67 5.86 -28.56
N LEU A 253 2.20 5.81 -29.83
CA LEU A 253 2.98 5.43 -30.99
C LEU A 253 3.32 6.70 -31.77
N ALA A 254 4.60 6.90 -32.05
CA ALA A 254 5.01 7.88 -33.05
C ALA A 254 4.60 7.33 -34.44
N ILE A 255 3.70 8.02 -35.13
CA ILE A 255 3.17 7.57 -36.42
C ILE A 255 4.09 8.05 -37.58
N ASP A 256 4.75 9.20 -37.41
CA ASP A 256 5.72 9.73 -38.36
C ASP A 256 6.71 10.71 -37.72
N ALA A 257 7.94 10.66 -38.18
CA ALA A 257 8.95 11.70 -37.93
C ALA A 257 8.86 12.69 -39.15
N GLN A 258 7.94 13.64 -39.14
CA GLN A 258 7.97 14.81 -40.00
C GLN A 258 8.52 16.01 -39.26
#